data_b84c4decc3061a3a4104114d92da0516
#
_entry.id   b84c4decc3061a3a4104114d92da0516
#
_cell.length_a   1.000
_cell.length_b   1.000
_cell.length_c   1.000
_cell.angle_alpha   90.00
_cell.angle_beta   90.00
_cell.angle_gamma   90.00
#
_symmetry.space_group_name_H-M   'P 1'
#
loop_
_entity.id
_entity.type
_entity.pdbx_description
1 polymer ?
#
loop_
_entity_poly.entity_id
_entity_poly.type
_entity_poly.pdbx_seq_one_letter_code
_entity_poly.pdbx_strand_id
1 'polypeptide(L)'
;MLNHSEKPSGPKLAFCVSLILLLLAAACGPATPPDNRATDVSALRDLDAQWSKTAGTNDVDASVAYYSDDASLLPPNAPIVTGKQAIRAAWAAMLAPGVSLSWQSDKVEASRSSDLAYMTGTYTMSTKQSLSKAPVTEQGKYVEVWKKQADGKWKVVADIFNSDQPEQAPAPAPMPAKKTKHQEKHKKKHRRS
;
A
#
# COMPACT_ATOMS: atom_id res chain seq x y z
N MET A 1 -1.02 2.34 -97.36
CA MET A 1 -0.62 3.10 -96.15
C MET A 1 -1.44 2.57 -95.01
N LEU A 2 -0.89 1.68 -94.20
CA LEU A 2 -1.58 1.08 -93.05
C LEU A 2 -0.92 1.57 -91.77
N ASN A 3 -1.66 2.29 -90.98
CA ASN A 3 -1.18 2.84 -89.73
C ASN A 3 -1.47 1.80 -88.59
N HIS A 4 -0.41 1.22 -88.06
CA HIS A 4 -0.49 0.34 -86.90
C HIS A 4 -0.36 1.17 -85.65
N SER A 5 -1.49 1.27 -84.90
CA SER A 5 -1.53 1.80 -83.56
C SER A 5 -1.27 0.68 -82.57
N GLU A 6 -0.12 0.71 -81.92
CA GLU A 6 0.15 -0.19 -80.75
C GLU A 6 -0.55 0.28 -79.53
N LYS A 7 -1.33 -0.64 -78.92
CA LYS A 7 -1.96 -0.49 -77.62
C LYS A 7 -0.90 -0.70 -76.51
N PRO A 8 -0.81 0.16 -75.50
CA PRO A 8 0.08 -0.11 -74.37
C PRO A 8 -0.54 -1.18 -73.43
N SER A 9 0.30 -2.16 -73.09
CA SER A 9 -0.03 -3.28 -72.19
C SER A 9 -0.11 -2.82 -70.73
N GLY A 10 -1.35 -2.67 -70.21
CA GLY A 10 -1.60 -2.07 -68.93
C GLY A 10 -1.98 -2.97 -67.72
N PRO A 11 -1.59 -4.23 -67.55
CA PRO A 11 -1.83 -4.89 -66.26
C PRO A 11 -0.61 -5.02 -65.33
N LYS A 12 0.62 -4.90 -65.83
CA LYS A 12 1.83 -5.19 -65.04
C LYS A 12 2.19 -4.09 -64.05
N LEU A 13 1.87 -2.84 -64.33
CA LEU A 13 2.16 -1.71 -63.42
C LEU A 13 1.23 -1.66 -62.23
N ALA A 14 -0.05 -2.01 -62.41
CA ALA A 14 -1.05 -2.06 -61.32
C ALA A 14 -0.72 -3.14 -60.28
N PHE A 15 -0.17 -4.27 -60.71
CA PHE A 15 0.18 -5.38 -59.79
C PHE A 15 1.37 -5.05 -58.91
N CYS A 16 2.37 -4.34 -59.42
CA CYS A 16 3.55 -3.90 -58.65
C CYS A 16 3.19 -2.84 -57.59
N VAL A 17 2.31 -1.89 -57.92
CA VAL A 17 1.87 -0.85 -56.96
C VAL A 17 1.06 -1.45 -55.83
N SER A 18 0.19 -2.42 -56.10
CA SER A 18 -0.61 -3.11 -55.04
C SER A 18 0.27 -3.93 -54.10
N LEU A 19 1.34 -4.57 -54.60
CA LEU A 19 2.26 -5.36 -53.77
C LEU A 19 3.11 -4.47 -52.87
N ILE A 20 3.53 -3.29 -53.33
CA ILE A 20 4.29 -2.32 -52.52
C ILE A 20 3.42 -1.69 -51.42
N LEU A 21 2.14 -1.42 -51.68
CA LEU A 21 1.20 -0.96 -50.64
C LEU A 21 0.92 -2.01 -49.57
N LEU A 22 0.85 -3.30 -49.93
CA LEU A 22 0.70 -4.38 -48.92
C LEU A 22 1.95 -4.54 -48.06
N LEU A 23 3.16 -4.35 -48.59
CA LEU A 23 4.41 -4.45 -47.84
C LEU A 23 4.60 -3.28 -46.87
N LEU A 24 4.10 -2.09 -47.18
CA LEU A 24 4.12 -0.93 -46.26
C LEU A 24 3.15 -1.04 -45.12
N ALA A 25 2.02 -1.75 -45.27
CA ALA A 25 1.06 -1.98 -44.20
C ALA A 25 1.56 -2.99 -43.12
N ALA A 26 2.48 -3.88 -43.49
CA ALA A 26 3.04 -4.86 -42.55
C ALA A 26 4.09 -4.29 -41.59
N ALA A 27 4.59 -3.05 -41.83
CA ALA A 27 5.61 -2.42 -41.00
C ALA A 27 5.03 -1.63 -39.81
N CYS A 28 3.69 -1.46 -39.71
CA CYS A 28 3.01 -0.82 -38.60
C CYS A 28 2.50 -1.85 -37.57
N GLY A 29 3.37 -2.72 -37.10
CA GLY A 29 3.07 -3.46 -35.86
C GLY A 29 2.91 -2.48 -34.71
N PRO A 30 2.01 -2.75 -33.71
CA PRO A 30 1.90 -1.90 -32.55
C PRO A 30 3.28 -1.79 -31.87
N ALA A 31 3.79 -0.58 -31.75
CA ALA A 31 5.04 -0.33 -31.05
C ALA A 31 4.90 -0.87 -29.61
N THR A 32 5.84 -1.71 -29.20
CA THR A 32 5.88 -2.16 -27.80
C THR A 32 6.02 -0.92 -26.90
N PRO A 33 5.12 -0.71 -25.92
CA PRO A 33 5.25 0.42 -25.01
C PRO A 33 6.64 0.43 -24.34
N PRO A 34 7.22 1.60 -24.09
CA PRO A 34 8.50 1.70 -23.42
C PRO A 34 8.45 1.02 -22.05
N ASP A 35 9.55 0.39 -21.67
CA ASP A 35 9.70 -0.23 -20.35
C ASP A 35 10.10 0.85 -19.33
N ASN A 36 9.13 1.32 -18.55
CA ASN A 36 9.33 2.38 -17.56
C ASN A 36 9.60 1.85 -16.14
N ARG A 37 9.76 0.54 -15.95
CA ARG A 37 9.90 -0.06 -14.60
C ARG A 37 10.98 0.58 -13.75
N ALA A 38 12.17 0.85 -14.31
CA ALA A 38 13.25 1.47 -13.55
C ALA A 38 12.88 2.88 -13.05
N THR A 39 12.23 3.67 -13.89
CA THR A 39 11.74 5.02 -13.54
C THR A 39 10.63 4.96 -12.49
N ASP A 40 9.67 4.04 -12.64
CA ASP A 40 8.59 3.85 -11.69
C ASP A 40 9.11 3.38 -10.32
N VAL A 41 10.06 2.44 -10.30
CA VAL A 41 10.70 1.98 -9.06
C VAL A 41 11.42 3.12 -8.34
N SER A 42 12.15 3.97 -9.05
CA SER A 42 12.80 5.13 -8.44
C SER A 42 11.78 6.11 -7.84
N ALA A 43 10.75 6.46 -8.62
CA ALA A 43 9.70 7.38 -8.17
C ALA A 43 8.94 6.83 -6.96
N LEU A 44 8.66 5.53 -6.92
CA LEU A 44 7.96 4.89 -5.81
C LEU A 44 8.82 4.85 -4.54
N ARG A 45 10.14 4.61 -4.63
CA ARG A 45 11.04 4.71 -3.48
C ARG A 45 11.05 6.12 -2.88
N ASP A 46 11.08 7.14 -3.73
CA ASP A 46 11.05 8.52 -3.29
C ASP A 46 9.71 8.88 -2.63
N LEU A 47 8.58 8.39 -3.19
CA LEU A 47 7.25 8.58 -2.61
C LEU A 47 7.12 7.92 -1.25
N ASP A 48 7.59 6.68 -1.10
CA ASP A 48 7.57 5.94 0.16
C ASP A 48 8.42 6.64 1.24
N ALA A 49 9.62 7.08 0.87
CA ALA A 49 10.48 7.82 1.79
C ALA A 49 9.88 9.17 2.21
N GLN A 50 9.18 9.86 1.30
CA GLN A 50 8.45 11.09 1.62
C GLN A 50 7.26 10.79 2.54
N TRP A 51 6.54 9.72 2.29
CA TRP A 51 5.41 9.30 3.14
C TRP A 51 5.86 8.97 4.56
N SER A 52 6.93 8.18 4.73
CA SER A 52 7.53 7.89 6.03
C SER A 52 7.89 9.18 6.80
N LYS A 53 8.50 10.17 6.11
CA LYS A 53 8.81 11.47 6.72
C LYS A 53 7.54 12.22 7.14
N THR A 54 6.50 12.21 6.29
CA THR A 54 5.21 12.86 6.56
C THR A 54 4.55 12.24 7.79
N ALA A 55 4.50 10.91 7.88
CA ALA A 55 3.98 10.19 9.04
C ALA A 55 4.76 10.52 10.32
N GLY A 56 6.08 10.66 10.21
CA GLY A 56 6.95 11.08 11.31
C GLY A 56 6.64 12.48 11.88
N THR A 57 5.91 13.32 11.15
CA THR A 57 5.40 14.62 11.66
C THR A 57 4.05 14.50 12.37
N ASN A 58 3.45 13.32 12.42
CA ASN A 58 2.10 13.05 12.94
C ASN A 58 0.98 13.80 12.18
N ASP A 59 1.22 14.21 10.95
CA ASP A 59 0.19 14.79 10.07
C ASP A 59 -0.64 13.66 9.44
N VAL A 60 -1.78 13.39 10.06
CA VAL A 60 -2.71 12.33 9.63
C VAL A 60 -3.26 12.60 8.24
N ASP A 61 -3.66 13.83 7.93
CA ASP A 61 -4.28 14.18 6.65
C ASP A 61 -3.29 14.06 5.50
N ALA A 62 -2.09 14.57 5.69
CA ALA A 62 -1.02 14.44 4.71
C ALA A 62 -0.59 12.97 4.54
N SER A 63 -0.57 12.16 5.61
CA SER A 63 -0.25 10.73 5.54
C SER A 63 -1.30 9.95 4.77
N VAL A 64 -2.58 10.20 5.01
CA VAL A 64 -3.69 9.52 4.33
C VAL A 64 -3.85 9.97 2.87
N ALA A 65 -3.26 11.09 2.48
CA ALA A 65 -3.25 11.55 1.10
C ALA A 65 -2.55 10.57 0.12
N TYR A 66 -1.70 9.68 0.61
CA TYR A 66 -1.03 8.65 -0.22
C TYR A 66 -1.97 7.52 -0.64
N TYR A 67 -3.07 7.26 0.07
CA TYR A 67 -4.05 6.23 -0.30
C TYR A 67 -4.99 6.67 -1.42
N SER A 68 -5.46 5.69 -2.21
CA SER A 68 -6.63 5.86 -3.08
C SER A 68 -7.90 5.94 -2.23
N ASP A 69 -8.99 6.42 -2.83
CA ASP A 69 -10.25 6.62 -2.08
C ASP A 69 -10.89 5.28 -1.67
N ASP A 70 -10.63 4.21 -2.43
CA ASP A 70 -11.13 2.85 -2.23
C ASP A 70 -10.09 1.88 -1.61
N ALA A 71 -8.98 2.40 -1.09
CA ALA A 71 -7.90 1.61 -0.54
C ALA A 71 -8.33 0.73 0.65
N SER A 72 -7.56 -0.32 0.89
CA SER A 72 -7.70 -1.20 2.04
C SER A 72 -6.44 -1.17 2.91
N LEU A 73 -6.62 -0.92 4.19
CA LEU A 73 -5.61 -1.09 5.23
C LEU A 73 -5.90 -2.38 5.99
N LEU A 74 -4.90 -3.23 6.13
CA LEU A 74 -4.98 -4.54 6.78
C LEU A 74 -4.12 -4.53 8.05
N PRO A 75 -4.61 -3.98 9.16
CA PRO A 75 -3.84 -3.92 10.40
C PRO A 75 -3.76 -5.29 11.08
N PRO A 76 -2.72 -5.54 11.89
CA PRO A 76 -2.60 -6.78 12.65
C PRO A 76 -3.74 -6.91 13.66
N ASN A 77 -4.24 -8.14 13.85
CA ASN A 77 -5.24 -8.51 14.86
C ASN A 77 -6.53 -7.67 14.83
N ALA A 78 -6.88 -7.09 13.67
CA ALA A 78 -8.08 -6.26 13.50
C ALA A 78 -8.71 -6.50 12.11
N PRO A 79 -10.02 -6.20 11.96
CA PRO A 79 -10.67 -6.27 10.65
C PRO A 79 -10.04 -5.34 9.62
N ILE A 80 -10.22 -5.68 8.33
CA ILE A 80 -9.82 -4.82 7.21
C ILE A 80 -10.56 -3.49 7.32
N VAL A 81 -9.81 -2.40 7.12
CA VAL A 81 -10.33 -1.03 7.08
C VAL A 81 -10.36 -0.59 5.62
N THR A 82 -11.55 -0.33 5.06
CA THR A 82 -11.71 0.03 3.65
C THR A 82 -12.21 1.45 3.48
N GLY A 83 -11.62 2.15 2.53
CA GLY A 83 -11.96 3.52 2.18
C GLY A 83 -11.18 4.56 2.97
N LYS A 84 -10.82 5.64 2.30
CA LYS A 84 -9.91 6.67 2.80
C LYS A 84 -10.35 7.30 4.13
N GLN A 85 -11.66 7.50 4.32
CA GLN A 85 -12.16 8.08 5.56
C GLN A 85 -11.97 7.15 6.76
N ALA A 86 -12.23 5.84 6.59
CA ALA A 86 -12.02 4.86 7.65
C ALA A 86 -10.51 4.66 7.92
N ILE A 87 -9.69 4.66 6.87
CA ILE A 87 -8.22 4.61 6.99
C ILE A 87 -7.71 5.84 7.76
N ARG A 88 -8.29 7.03 7.52
CA ARG A 88 -7.95 8.24 8.28
C ARG A 88 -8.18 8.07 9.79
N ALA A 89 -9.29 7.45 10.18
CA ALA A 89 -9.57 7.20 11.59
C ALA A 89 -8.55 6.21 12.21
N ALA A 90 -8.17 5.17 11.47
CA ALA A 90 -7.13 4.23 11.90
C ALA A 90 -5.76 4.91 12.05
N TRP A 91 -5.37 5.75 11.09
CA TRP A 91 -4.14 6.53 11.18
C TRP A 91 -4.12 7.52 12.34
N ALA A 92 -5.25 8.18 12.62
CA ALA A 92 -5.37 9.07 13.77
C ALA A 92 -5.15 8.33 15.10
N ALA A 93 -5.56 7.07 15.19
CA ALA A 93 -5.30 6.24 16.36
C ALA A 93 -3.82 5.79 16.41
N MET A 94 -3.21 5.44 15.28
CA MET A 94 -1.80 5.04 15.21
C MET A 94 -0.84 6.19 15.52
N LEU A 95 -1.15 7.39 15.04
CA LEU A 95 -0.31 8.60 15.25
C LEU A 95 -0.76 9.41 16.49
N ALA A 96 -1.29 8.73 17.51
CA ALA A 96 -1.65 9.39 18.76
C ALA A 96 -0.46 10.14 19.40
N PRO A 97 -0.71 11.17 20.24
CA PRO A 97 0.37 11.93 20.85
C PRO A 97 1.38 11.05 21.59
N GLY A 98 2.65 11.26 21.30
CA GLY A 98 3.75 10.48 21.88
C GLY A 98 4.13 9.23 21.07
N VAL A 99 3.47 8.94 19.96
CA VAL A 99 3.89 7.92 18.99
C VAL A 99 4.83 8.54 17.97
N SER A 100 5.89 7.84 17.62
CA SER A 100 6.71 8.11 16.43
C SER A 100 6.70 6.86 15.56
N LEU A 101 6.50 7.06 14.26
CA LEU A 101 6.45 6.00 13.25
C LEU A 101 7.42 6.37 12.13
N SER A 102 8.20 5.40 11.68
CA SER A 102 9.06 5.52 10.51
C SER A 102 9.19 4.16 9.84
N TRP A 103 9.44 4.16 8.53
CA TRP A 103 9.68 2.94 7.77
C TRP A 103 10.61 3.21 6.59
N GLN A 104 11.08 2.13 6.00
CA GLN A 104 11.88 2.15 4.77
C GLN A 104 11.55 0.92 3.92
N SER A 105 11.49 1.12 2.61
CA SER A 105 11.32 0.01 1.67
C SER A 105 12.65 -0.70 1.40
N ASP A 106 12.60 -2.03 1.46
CA ASP A 106 13.73 -2.90 1.10
C ASP A 106 13.66 -3.29 -0.38
N LYS A 107 12.45 -3.62 -0.86
CA LYS A 107 12.20 -4.06 -2.22
C LYS A 107 11.03 -3.31 -2.84
N VAL A 108 11.20 -2.86 -4.08
CA VAL A 108 10.16 -2.25 -4.90
C VAL A 108 10.19 -2.90 -6.28
N GLU A 109 9.05 -3.36 -6.74
CA GLU A 109 8.87 -3.88 -8.10
C GLU A 109 7.64 -3.26 -8.77
N ALA A 110 7.81 -2.84 -10.02
CA ALA A 110 6.75 -2.28 -10.84
C ALA A 110 6.41 -3.23 -12.00
N SER A 111 5.13 -3.26 -12.39
CA SER A 111 4.67 -3.96 -13.58
C SER A 111 5.24 -3.35 -14.85
N ARG A 112 5.39 -4.15 -15.90
CA ARG A 112 5.82 -3.66 -17.22
C ARG A 112 4.81 -2.67 -17.84
N SER A 113 3.53 -2.81 -17.49
CA SER A 113 2.45 -1.92 -17.91
C SER A 113 2.49 -0.56 -17.21
N SER A 114 3.37 -0.38 -16.21
CA SER A 114 3.51 0.89 -15.47
C SER A 114 2.22 1.35 -14.79
N ASP A 115 1.40 0.41 -14.33
CA ASP A 115 0.08 0.65 -13.71
C ASP A 115 -0.03 0.11 -12.29
N LEU A 116 0.78 -0.91 -11.94
CA LEU A 116 0.78 -1.57 -10.65
C LEU A 116 2.22 -1.77 -10.16
N ALA A 117 2.40 -1.65 -8.86
CA ALA A 117 3.65 -1.96 -8.19
C ALA A 117 3.38 -2.52 -6.80
N TYR A 118 4.36 -3.23 -6.25
CA TYR A 118 4.37 -3.55 -4.83
C TYR A 118 5.71 -3.17 -4.21
N MET A 119 5.68 -2.94 -2.93
CA MET A 119 6.90 -2.82 -2.12
C MET A 119 6.78 -3.58 -0.82
N THR A 120 7.93 -3.99 -0.31
CA THR A 120 8.07 -4.56 1.02
C THR A 120 9.12 -3.78 1.78
N GLY A 121 8.98 -3.74 3.09
CA GLY A 121 9.93 -3.04 3.94
C GLY A 121 9.71 -3.32 5.41
N THR A 122 10.43 -2.57 6.23
CA THR A 122 10.38 -2.66 7.68
C THR A 122 9.95 -1.33 8.30
N TYR A 123 9.25 -1.39 9.42
CA TYR A 123 8.87 -0.21 10.18
C TYR A 123 9.37 -0.27 11.62
N THR A 124 9.49 0.90 12.21
CA THR A 124 9.72 1.09 13.64
C THR A 124 8.66 2.04 14.18
N MET A 125 7.96 1.62 15.21
CA MET A 125 7.00 2.44 15.94
C MET A 125 7.43 2.52 17.41
N SER A 126 7.55 3.73 17.95
CA SER A 126 7.89 3.98 19.35
C SER A 126 6.80 4.78 20.04
N THR A 127 6.39 4.34 21.21
CA THR A 127 5.37 5.01 22.03
C THR A 127 5.98 5.50 23.34
N LYS A 128 5.90 6.80 23.60
CA LYS A 128 6.26 7.38 24.91
C LYS A 128 5.15 7.09 25.90
N GLN A 129 5.42 6.23 26.86
CA GLN A 129 4.47 6.01 27.96
C GLN A 129 4.58 7.16 28.97
N SER A 130 3.41 7.69 29.39
CA SER A 130 3.34 8.64 30.50
C SER A 130 3.89 7.99 31.78
N LEU A 131 4.65 8.76 32.57
CA LEU A 131 5.24 8.37 33.87
C LEU A 131 6.49 7.48 33.80
N SER A 132 7.63 8.08 33.38
CA SER A 132 9.02 7.60 33.66
C SER A 132 9.43 6.20 33.18
N LYS A 133 8.72 5.59 32.25
CA LYS A 133 9.18 4.36 31.59
C LYS A 133 9.85 4.70 30.26
N ALA A 134 10.89 3.94 29.92
CA ALA A 134 11.51 4.00 28.62
C ALA A 134 10.45 3.84 27.51
N PRO A 135 10.62 4.48 26.34
CA PRO A 135 9.72 4.27 25.21
C PRO A 135 9.62 2.78 24.87
N VAL A 136 8.42 2.30 24.60
CA VAL A 136 8.22 0.96 24.03
C VAL A 136 8.42 1.07 22.52
N THR A 137 9.35 0.30 21.99
CA THR A 137 9.64 0.25 20.56
C THR A 137 9.17 -1.06 19.98
N GLU A 138 8.40 -0.99 18.93
CA GLU A 138 7.96 -2.10 18.10
C GLU A 138 8.64 -2.04 16.75
N GLN A 139 9.05 -3.20 16.24
CA GLN A 139 9.53 -3.39 14.87
C GLN A 139 8.62 -4.36 14.15
N GLY A 140 8.51 -4.17 12.84
CA GLY A 140 7.71 -5.03 12.00
C GLY A 140 8.01 -4.84 10.53
N LYS A 141 7.21 -5.48 9.71
CA LYS A 141 7.32 -5.50 8.25
C LYS A 141 5.99 -5.16 7.62
N TYR A 142 6.06 -4.70 6.37
CA TYR A 142 4.87 -4.34 5.61
C TYR A 142 4.96 -4.77 4.14
N VAL A 143 3.81 -4.85 3.52
CA VAL A 143 3.64 -4.93 2.07
C VAL A 143 2.63 -3.87 1.66
N GLU A 144 3.00 -3.07 0.68
CA GLU A 144 2.13 -2.10 0.04
C GLU A 144 1.95 -2.43 -1.42
N VAL A 145 0.72 -2.28 -1.90
CA VAL A 145 0.39 -2.33 -3.32
C VAL A 145 0.03 -0.93 -3.78
N TRP A 146 0.75 -0.47 -4.78
CA TRP A 146 0.59 0.84 -5.40
C TRP A 146 -0.03 0.71 -6.78
N LYS A 147 -0.98 1.58 -7.10
CA LYS A 147 -1.63 1.64 -8.40
C LYS A 147 -1.52 3.05 -8.97
N LYS A 148 -1.13 3.15 -10.24
CA LYS A 148 -1.12 4.42 -10.94
C LYS A 148 -2.56 4.79 -11.30
N GLN A 149 -2.98 5.97 -10.88
CA GLN A 149 -4.32 6.48 -11.09
C GLN A 149 -4.46 7.08 -12.50
N ALA A 150 -5.68 7.40 -12.91
CA ALA A 150 -5.95 8.00 -14.22
C ALA A 150 -5.25 9.36 -14.43
N ASP A 151 -4.95 10.07 -13.34
CA ASP A 151 -4.18 11.33 -13.35
C ASP A 151 -2.65 11.11 -13.37
N GLY A 152 -2.20 9.87 -13.52
CA GLY A 152 -0.80 9.47 -13.55
C GLY A 152 -0.11 9.37 -12.18
N LYS A 153 -0.79 9.70 -11.09
CA LYS A 153 -0.20 9.61 -9.74
C LYS A 153 -0.28 8.20 -9.19
N TRP A 154 0.77 7.79 -8.48
CA TRP A 154 0.78 6.56 -7.72
C TRP A 154 0.03 6.74 -6.40
N LYS A 155 -0.84 5.77 -6.06
CA LYS A 155 -1.57 5.71 -4.79
C LYS A 155 -1.53 4.29 -4.23
N VAL A 156 -1.48 4.18 -2.91
CA VAL A 156 -1.63 2.92 -2.20
C VAL A 156 -3.06 2.45 -2.32
N VAL A 157 -3.24 1.21 -2.76
CA VAL A 157 -4.56 0.54 -2.87
C VAL A 157 -4.72 -0.57 -1.83
N ALA A 158 -3.62 -1.14 -1.36
CA ALA A 158 -3.61 -2.08 -0.26
C ALA A 158 -2.33 -1.90 0.56
N ASP A 159 -2.47 -1.94 1.88
CA ASP A 159 -1.40 -1.80 2.84
C ASP A 159 -1.61 -2.81 3.96
N ILE A 160 -0.68 -3.73 4.13
CA ILE A 160 -0.68 -4.73 5.19
C ILE A 160 0.61 -4.63 5.98
N PHE A 161 0.50 -4.62 7.29
CA PHE A 161 1.65 -4.63 8.18
C PHE A 161 1.44 -5.57 9.36
N ASN A 162 2.52 -6.04 9.92
CA ASN A 162 2.49 -6.89 11.11
C ASN A 162 3.78 -6.76 11.92
N SER A 163 3.63 -6.91 13.24
CA SER A 163 4.72 -6.86 14.21
C SER A 163 5.64 -8.07 14.08
N ASP A 164 6.92 -7.89 14.41
CA ASP A 164 7.88 -8.97 14.64
C ASP A 164 7.89 -9.44 16.10
N GLN A 165 7.16 -8.72 16.97
CA GLN A 165 7.03 -9.11 18.37
C GLN A 165 6.07 -10.30 18.50
N PRO A 166 6.37 -11.25 19.40
CA PRO A 166 5.40 -12.29 19.74
C PRO A 166 4.09 -11.68 20.25
N GLU A 167 2.98 -12.28 19.87
CA GLU A 167 1.68 -11.88 20.43
C GLU A 167 1.73 -11.97 21.96
N GLN A 168 1.41 -10.88 22.63
CA GLN A 168 1.37 -10.90 24.09
C GLN A 168 0.23 -11.80 24.54
N ALA A 169 0.55 -12.84 25.30
CA ALA A 169 -0.47 -13.68 25.91
C ALA A 169 -1.47 -12.79 26.68
N PRO A 170 -2.76 -13.08 26.62
CA PRO A 170 -3.77 -12.35 27.39
C PRO A 170 -3.32 -12.26 28.85
N ALA A 171 -3.40 -11.08 29.43
CA ALA A 171 -3.09 -10.92 30.86
C ALA A 171 -3.88 -11.95 31.66
N PRO A 172 -3.28 -12.67 32.62
CA PRO A 172 -4.00 -13.62 33.44
C PRO A 172 -5.24 -12.95 34.03
N ALA A 173 -6.40 -13.61 33.90
CA ALA A 173 -7.63 -13.09 34.48
C ALA A 173 -7.38 -12.74 35.96
N PRO A 174 -7.89 -11.61 36.45
CA PRO A 174 -7.71 -11.24 37.85
C PRO A 174 -8.12 -12.42 38.73
N MET A 175 -7.19 -12.93 39.53
CA MET A 175 -7.51 -14.00 40.45
C MET A 175 -8.65 -13.55 41.35
N PRO A 176 -9.69 -14.35 41.56
CA PRO A 176 -10.77 -13.98 42.45
C PRO A 176 -10.20 -13.62 43.82
N ALA A 177 -10.48 -12.40 44.26
CA ALA A 177 -9.99 -11.92 45.55
C ALA A 177 -10.28 -12.98 46.64
N LYS A 178 -9.24 -13.50 47.28
CA LYS A 178 -9.42 -14.40 48.44
C LYS A 178 -10.27 -13.68 49.46
N LYS A 179 -11.53 -14.12 49.63
CA LYS A 179 -12.39 -13.65 50.69
C LYS A 179 -11.67 -13.91 52.01
N THR A 180 -11.14 -12.87 52.62
CA THR A 180 -10.49 -12.95 53.92
C THR A 180 -11.56 -13.36 54.92
N LYS A 181 -11.35 -14.48 55.64
CA LYS A 181 -12.25 -15.05 56.66
C LYS A 181 -12.63 -14.10 57.82
N HIS A 182 -12.21 -12.84 57.75
CA HIS A 182 -12.46 -11.85 58.81
C HIS A 182 -13.85 -11.19 58.70
N GLN A 183 -14.53 -11.22 57.56
CA GLN A 183 -15.86 -10.62 57.41
C GLN A 183 -17.02 -11.53 57.84
N GLU A 184 -16.80 -12.83 58.00
CA GLU A 184 -17.86 -13.75 58.46
C GLU A 184 -18.12 -13.69 59.96
N LYS A 185 -17.15 -13.26 60.78
CA LYS A 185 -17.36 -13.17 62.25
C LYS A 185 -18.27 -12.01 62.67
N HIS A 186 -18.36 -10.93 61.92
CA HIS A 186 -19.23 -9.80 62.28
C HIS A 186 -20.72 -10.02 61.92
N LYS A 187 -21.02 -10.82 60.89
CA LYS A 187 -22.43 -11.11 60.52
C LYS A 187 -23.13 -12.10 61.45
N LYS A 188 -22.39 -12.95 62.18
CA LYS A 188 -23.00 -13.87 63.19
C LYS A 188 -23.35 -13.21 64.48
N LYS A 189 -22.79 -12.04 64.85
CA LYS A 189 -23.07 -11.35 66.12
C LYS A 189 -24.35 -10.52 66.07
N HIS A 190 -24.83 -10.09 64.93
CA HIS A 190 -26.07 -9.31 64.75
C HIS A 190 -27.34 -10.14 64.53
N ARG A 191 -27.23 -11.47 64.46
CA ARG A 191 -28.38 -12.36 64.31
C ARG A 191 -28.84 -13.07 65.60
N ARG A 192 -28.25 -12.66 66.75
CA ARG A 192 -28.56 -13.22 68.08
C ARG A 192 -28.92 -12.13 69.10
N SER A 193 -29.49 -11.02 68.67
CA SER A 193 -30.11 -10.01 69.50
C SER A 193 -31.57 -9.87 69.10
#